data_b18403821d1e69905e5d5aaca9c56f54
#
_entry.id   b18403821d1e69905e5d5aaca9c56f54
#
_cell.length_a   1.000
_cell.length_b   1.000
_cell.length_c   1.000
_cell.angle_alpha   90.00
_cell.angle_beta   90.00
_cell.angle_gamma   90.00
#
_symmetry.space_group_name_H-M   'P 1'
#
loop_
_entity.id
_entity.type
_entity.pdbx_description
1 polymer ?
#
loop_
_entity_poly.entity_id
_entity_poly.type
_entity_poly.pdbx_seq_one_letter_code
_entity_poly.pdbx_strand_id
1 'polypeptide(L)'
;MKRREFLRYTTLGGLALSGSGLLVHALAGRHSQTLPAALLDNASIPAGQPLQPLPRIVNLSDQVGRFHSVLTPAAHAVPVSDGLEATLWLYNGKVAPLIEVREGDELDITLMNELDQDTTLHWHGVPVPQAQDGAPWDAVASGESRHYRYILHRGSAGLHWFHPHPHEGTARQVAHGLAGALLVRPRLDVLPVEVEEHLLVVSDLRLTTEGEVASHTAEDWMNGREGELLLVNGQRAPRLDVAPGTTLRLRLINACAGRYLRLRLEDHELTLIGTDGGLIERPQPLKELLITPGERADLLVRVSEKPERSFELASHPYTRGWMGAKPTHLDEIAPLLSIHTLNAGVSPAVKLPNPLSHIEPLGEPAVRRQVELAEVMPDHGDHGAVNDTPHAGHGGSDSHHGSHGRGHGGSHPSDEDRAVRPKVDFLINGRAFAMNDVLFEGQAGEVEEWDVFNNSHMDHPFHVHGTHFQVIATRDADSEWQDAPWLAWKDTVNLAPYQRLRLRMVFIEPGDWLFHCHIIEHEELGMMATIRIS
;
A
#
# COMPACT_ATOMS: atom_id res chain seq x y z
N MET A 1 -0.97 20.75 -51.51
CA MET A 1 -0.51 20.20 -52.82
C MET A 1 0.56 19.15 -52.54
N LYS A 2 0.22 17.87 -52.89
CA LYS A 2 1.04 16.74 -53.35
C LYS A 2 2.27 16.32 -52.53
N ARG A 3 2.12 15.27 -51.76
CA ARG A 3 2.47 13.83 -51.92
C ARG A 3 3.39 13.50 -53.13
N ARG A 4 4.39 12.63 -52.78
CA ARG A 4 5.21 11.75 -53.64
C ARG A 4 6.63 12.26 -53.91
N GLU A 5 7.49 11.41 -53.53
CA GLU A 5 8.54 10.62 -54.18
C GLU A 5 9.80 10.56 -53.34
N PHE A 6 10.12 9.38 -52.85
CA PHE A 6 11.45 8.84 -53.01
C PHE A 6 11.45 7.35 -52.70
N LEU A 7 11.47 6.58 -53.75
CA LEU A 7 11.91 5.20 -53.81
C LEU A 7 13.03 5.12 -54.84
N ARG A 8 14.01 4.28 -54.54
CA ARG A 8 15.06 3.75 -55.44
C ARG A 8 16.45 4.37 -55.34
N TYR A 9 17.35 3.59 -54.80
CA TYR A 9 18.44 2.98 -55.57
C TYR A 9 19.07 1.84 -54.77
N THR A 10 18.86 0.62 -55.27
CA THR A 10 19.67 -0.56 -55.06
C THR A 10 20.79 -0.58 -56.11
N THR A 11 21.97 -1.07 -55.80
CA THR A 11 22.65 -2.21 -56.40
C THR A 11 24.19 -2.13 -56.33
N LEU A 12 24.77 -3.19 -55.78
CA LEU A 12 25.83 -4.07 -56.33
C LEU A 12 27.28 -3.55 -56.57
N GLY A 13 28.16 -4.31 -55.98
CA GLY A 13 29.58 -4.53 -56.34
C GLY A 13 30.39 -4.85 -55.10
N GLY A 14 30.94 -5.99 -54.79
CA GLY A 14 31.43 -7.13 -55.53
C GLY A 14 32.90 -7.35 -55.15
N LEU A 15 33.23 -8.34 -54.33
CA LEU A 15 34.43 -9.21 -54.27
C LEU A 15 35.85 -8.60 -54.42
N ALA A 16 36.74 -8.81 -53.38
CA ALA A 16 37.85 -9.76 -53.47
C ALA A 16 38.82 -9.71 -52.26
N LEU A 17 38.97 -10.80 -51.59
CA LEU A 17 40.13 -11.58 -51.09
C LEU A 17 41.47 -10.87 -50.77
N SER A 18 41.89 -11.02 -49.51
CA SER A 18 43.09 -11.77 -49.05
C SER A 18 43.45 -11.26 -47.66
N GLY A 19 43.34 -12.02 -46.64
CA GLY A 19 44.29 -12.93 -46.04
C GLY A 19 45.33 -12.26 -45.16
N SER A 20 45.11 -12.26 -43.84
CA SER A 20 46.18 -12.49 -42.85
C SER A 20 45.57 -12.51 -41.44
N GLY A 21 45.80 -13.60 -40.72
CA GLY A 21 45.23 -13.86 -39.41
C GLY A 21 45.73 -12.94 -38.33
N LEU A 22 44.80 -12.55 -37.50
CA LEU A 22 45.03 -12.17 -36.12
C LEU A 22 43.86 -12.72 -35.30
N LEU A 23 44.17 -13.79 -34.53
CA LEU A 23 43.29 -14.31 -33.49
C LEU A 23 43.11 -13.20 -32.45
N VAL A 24 42.05 -12.43 -32.53
CA VAL A 24 41.56 -11.66 -31.40
C VAL A 24 40.60 -12.56 -30.65
N HIS A 25 41.01 -13.03 -29.49
CA HIS A 25 40.15 -13.60 -28.50
C HIS A 25 39.18 -12.49 -28.03
N ALA A 26 38.07 -12.35 -28.72
CA ALA A 26 36.91 -11.66 -28.16
C ALA A 26 36.34 -12.58 -27.09
N LEU A 27 36.72 -12.33 -25.84
CA LEU A 27 35.92 -12.69 -24.67
C LEU A 27 34.58 -11.93 -24.78
N ALA A 28 33.69 -12.50 -25.60
CA ALA A 28 32.28 -12.16 -25.51
C ALA A 28 31.81 -12.68 -24.15
N GLY A 29 31.77 -11.80 -23.17
CA GLY A 29 30.94 -11.99 -22.01
C GLY A 29 29.53 -12.25 -22.53
N ARG A 30 29.13 -13.51 -22.56
CA ARG A 30 27.73 -13.89 -22.68
C ARG A 30 27.07 -13.38 -21.39
N HIS A 31 26.57 -12.15 -21.39
CA HIS A 31 25.41 -11.86 -20.58
C HIS A 31 24.33 -12.79 -21.12
N SER A 32 24.13 -13.89 -20.42
CA SER A 32 22.94 -14.68 -20.55
C SER A 32 21.79 -13.73 -20.21
N GLN A 33 21.14 -13.14 -21.20
CA GLN A 33 19.83 -12.54 -21.00
C GLN A 33 18.93 -13.74 -20.65
N THR A 34 18.75 -13.99 -19.38
CA THR A 34 17.69 -14.86 -18.90
C THR A 34 16.41 -14.24 -19.41
N LEU A 35 15.69 -14.96 -20.28
CA LEU A 35 14.34 -14.55 -20.67
C LEU A 35 13.53 -14.34 -19.39
N PRO A 36 12.71 -13.30 -19.32
CA PRO A 36 11.86 -13.10 -18.16
C PRO A 36 11.04 -14.39 -17.93
N ALA A 37 10.94 -14.81 -16.68
CA ALA A 37 10.17 -15.99 -16.31
C ALA A 37 8.73 -15.83 -16.81
N ALA A 38 8.16 -16.91 -17.34
CA ALA A 38 6.76 -16.87 -17.79
C ALA A 38 5.85 -16.65 -16.58
N LEU A 39 4.86 -15.76 -16.73
CA LEU A 39 3.90 -15.46 -15.68
C LEU A 39 2.76 -16.48 -15.68
N LEU A 40 2.25 -16.76 -14.49
CA LEU A 40 1.09 -17.62 -14.29
C LEU A 40 -0.17 -16.93 -14.81
N ASP A 41 -0.94 -17.63 -15.63
CA ASP A 41 -2.25 -17.12 -16.08
C ASP A 41 -3.25 -17.13 -14.91
N ASN A 42 -3.91 -16.01 -14.67
CA ASN A 42 -5.00 -15.86 -13.70
C ASN A 42 -6.07 -16.93 -13.83
N ALA A 43 -6.41 -17.33 -15.07
CA ALA A 43 -7.42 -18.34 -15.34
C ALA A 43 -7.08 -19.72 -14.75
N SER A 44 -5.80 -20.00 -14.47
CA SER A 44 -5.34 -21.25 -13.87
C SER A 44 -5.67 -21.34 -12.37
N ILE A 45 -5.97 -20.22 -11.71
CA ILE A 45 -6.32 -20.19 -10.29
C ILE A 45 -7.84 -20.32 -10.11
N PRO A 46 -8.32 -21.26 -9.28
CA PRO A 46 -9.76 -21.46 -9.04
C PRO A 46 -10.43 -20.19 -8.53
N ALA A 47 -11.56 -19.82 -9.13
CA ALA A 47 -12.41 -18.71 -8.68
C ALA A 47 -13.76 -19.25 -8.15
N GLY A 48 -14.51 -18.40 -7.44
CA GLY A 48 -15.88 -18.72 -6.97
C GLY A 48 -15.93 -19.73 -5.83
N GLN A 49 -14.80 -20.07 -5.19
CA GLN A 49 -14.81 -20.87 -3.98
C GLN A 49 -15.51 -20.12 -2.84
N PRO A 50 -16.14 -20.80 -1.87
CA PRO A 50 -16.72 -20.13 -0.71
C PRO A 50 -15.71 -19.24 -0.01
N LEU A 51 -16.09 -17.98 0.29
CA LEU A 51 -15.24 -17.03 1.02
C LEU A 51 -14.81 -17.63 2.35
N GLN A 52 -13.50 -17.75 2.56
CA GLN A 52 -12.93 -18.17 3.82
C GLN A 52 -12.70 -16.99 4.75
N PRO A 53 -13.01 -17.12 6.04
CA PRO A 53 -12.64 -16.12 7.03
C PRO A 53 -11.11 -16.03 7.16
N LEU A 54 -10.61 -14.88 7.59
CA LEU A 54 -9.19 -14.71 7.87
C LEU A 54 -8.72 -15.70 8.95
N PRO A 55 -7.60 -16.38 8.75
CA PRO A 55 -7.04 -17.27 9.75
C PRO A 55 -6.56 -16.47 10.98
N ARG A 56 -6.99 -16.86 12.17
CA ARG A 56 -6.67 -16.10 13.39
C ARG A 56 -5.27 -16.43 13.92
N ILE A 57 -4.58 -15.42 14.44
CA ILE A 57 -3.44 -15.61 15.32
C ILE A 57 -3.96 -16.05 16.70
N VAL A 58 -3.34 -17.07 17.26
CA VAL A 58 -3.75 -17.62 18.54
C VAL A 58 -3.28 -16.72 19.67
N ASN A 59 -4.20 -16.31 20.56
CA ASN A 59 -3.82 -15.67 21.81
C ASN A 59 -3.26 -16.72 22.78
N LEU A 60 -2.01 -16.57 23.20
CA LEU A 60 -1.32 -17.45 24.13
C LEU A 60 -1.49 -17.03 25.60
N SER A 61 -2.12 -15.87 25.84
CA SER A 61 -2.40 -15.37 27.19
C SER A 61 -3.71 -15.97 27.73
N ASP A 62 -3.70 -16.36 28.98
CA ASP A 62 -4.90 -16.69 29.75
C ASP A 62 -5.47 -15.49 30.55
N GLN A 63 -4.79 -14.33 30.46
CA GLN A 63 -5.19 -13.10 31.13
C GLN A 63 -6.24 -12.35 30.32
N VAL A 64 -7.35 -11.97 30.95
CA VAL A 64 -8.37 -11.11 30.36
C VAL A 64 -7.77 -9.73 30.07
N GLY A 65 -8.03 -9.20 28.87
CA GLY A 65 -7.51 -7.89 28.46
C GLY A 65 -6.05 -7.91 28.00
N ARG A 66 -5.49 -9.09 27.72
CA ARG A 66 -4.16 -9.24 27.14
C ARG A 66 -4.18 -10.21 25.97
N PHE A 67 -3.62 -9.77 24.87
CA PHE A 67 -3.32 -10.61 23.73
C PHE A 67 -1.81 -10.81 23.64
N HIS A 68 -1.36 -12.05 23.84
CA HIS A 68 0.04 -12.42 23.70
C HIS A 68 0.22 -13.44 22.59
N SER A 69 1.20 -13.22 21.70
CA SER A 69 1.54 -14.18 20.65
C SER A 69 2.94 -13.98 20.10
N VAL A 70 3.35 -14.92 19.24
CA VAL A 70 4.57 -14.83 18.44
C VAL A 70 4.16 -14.73 16.98
N LEU A 71 4.70 -13.75 16.26
CA LEU A 71 4.60 -13.61 14.81
C LEU A 71 5.96 -14.00 14.20
N THR A 72 5.93 -14.99 13.34
CA THR A 72 7.12 -15.50 12.65
C THR A 72 6.95 -15.31 11.15
N PRO A 73 7.50 -14.24 10.55
CA PRO A 73 7.57 -14.10 9.09
C PRO A 73 8.60 -15.10 8.55
N ALA A 74 8.17 -15.93 7.61
CA ALA A 74 9.00 -16.96 6.96
C ALA A 74 8.44 -17.31 5.58
N ALA A 75 9.28 -17.95 4.75
CA ALA A 75 8.84 -18.50 3.46
C ALA A 75 8.03 -19.79 3.66
N HIS A 76 6.90 -19.87 2.97
CA HIS A 76 5.97 -21.00 3.04
C HIS A 76 5.48 -21.39 1.64
N ALA A 77 5.35 -22.69 1.39
CA ALA A 77 4.67 -23.21 0.21
C ALA A 77 3.15 -23.12 0.43
N VAL A 78 2.44 -22.49 -0.50
CA VAL A 78 0.99 -22.29 -0.47
C VAL A 78 0.38 -22.86 -1.74
N PRO A 79 -0.58 -23.81 -1.67
CA PRO A 79 -1.27 -24.29 -2.84
C PRO A 79 -2.06 -23.16 -3.55
N VAL A 80 -1.83 -22.99 -4.85
CA VAL A 80 -2.50 -21.95 -5.66
C VAL A 80 -3.38 -22.54 -6.77
N SER A 81 -3.02 -23.71 -7.30
CA SER A 81 -3.83 -24.50 -8.23
C SER A 81 -3.47 -25.98 -8.16
N ASP A 82 -4.16 -26.84 -8.92
CA ASP A 82 -3.86 -28.27 -8.93
C ASP A 82 -2.40 -28.56 -9.32
N GLY A 83 -1.63 -29.02 -8.33
CA GLY A 83 -0.24 -29.39 -8.50
C GLY A 83 0.77 -28.23 -8.55
N LEU A 84 0.33 -26.99 -8.31
CA LEU A 84 1.21 -25.84 -8.20
C LEU A 84 1.13 -25.22 -6.79
N GLU A 85 2.28 -25.03 -6.17
CA GLU A 85 2.46 -24.29 -4.92
C GLU A 85 3.22 -23.00 -5.20
N ALA A 86 2.84 -21.90 -4.54
CA ALA A 86 3.60 -20.66 -4.55
C ALA A 86 4.45 -20.54 -3.29
N THR A 87 5.66 -20.01 -3.42
CA THR A 87 6.52 -19.65 -2.30
C THR A 87 6.18 -18.23 -1.85
N LEU A 88 5.41 -18.10 -0.77
CA LEU A 88 5.03 -16.80 -0.19
C LEU A 88 5.71 -16.59 1.16
N TRP A 89 5.93 -15.34 1.54
CA TRP A 89 6.37 -14.99 2.89
C TRP A 89 5.15 -14.65 3.74
N LEU A 90 4.99 -15.37 4.81
CA LEU A 90 3.77 -15.29 5.60
C LEU A 90 4.07 -15.26 7.09
N TYR A 91 3.25 -14.53 7.86
CA TYR A 91 3.28 -14.62 9.31
C TYR A 91 2.64 -15.93 9.77
N ASN A 92 3.43 -16.79 10.44
CA ASN A 92 2.99 -18.08 10.96
C ASN A 92 2.36 -19.00 9.89
N GLY A 93 2.80 -18.92 8.63
CA GLY A 93 2.26 -19.70 7.52
C GLY A 93 0.81 -19.38 7.15
N LYS A 94 0.30 -18.20 7.49
CA LYS A 94 -1.10 -17.79 7.28
C LYS A 94 -1.18 -16.61 6.32
N VAL A 95 -2.02 -16.73 5.29
CA VAL A 95 -2.32 -15.61 4.38
C VAL A 95 -3.19 -14.60 5.12
N ALA A 96 -2.76 -13.36 5.17
CA ALA A 96 -3.44 -12.22 5.81
C ALA A 96 -4.03 -12.56 7.20
N PRO A 97 -3.22 -13.04 8.17
CA PRO A 97 -3.74 -13.46 9.47
C PRO A 97 -4.41 -12.32 10.24
N LEU A 98 -5.41 -12.68 11.04
CA LEU A 98 -6.16 -11.77 11.88
C LEU A 98 -5.70 -11.81 13.33
N ILE A 99 -5.33 -10.66 13.89
CA ILE A 99 -5.30 -10.39 15.32
C ILE A 99 -6.60 -9.66 15.67
N GLU A 100 -7.39 -10.22 16.61
CA GLU A 100 -8.63 -9.60 17.08
C GLU A 100 -8.54 -9.32 18.57
N VAL A 101 -8.71 -8.06 18.95
CA VAL A 101 -8.55 -7.50 20.29
C VAL A 101 -9.63 -6.46 20.57
N ARG A 102 -9.65 -5.89 21.79
CA ARG A 102 -10.58 -4.83 22.17
C ARG A 102 -9.84 -3.58 22.62
N GLU A 103 -10.49 -2.44 22.55
CA GLU A 103 -10.00 -1.22 23.18
C GLU A 103 -9.70 -1.46 24.66
N GLY A 104 -8.52 -1.03 25.07
CA GLY A 104 -8.00 -1.20 26.44
C GLY A 104 -7.30 -2.52 26.69
N ASP A 105 -7.25 -3.43 25.71
CA ASP A 105 -6.41 -4.64 25.82
C ASP A 105 -4.93 -4.27 25.64
N GLU A 106 -4.08 -5.03 26.31
CA GLU A 106 -2.63 -5.03 26.08
C GLU A 106 -2.33 -5.95 24.89
N LEU A 107 -1.67 -5.42 23.87
CA LEU A 107 -1.08 -6.20 22.80
C LEU A 107 0.39 -6.47 23.13
N ASP A 108 0.78 -7.74 23.10
CA ASP A 108 2.08 -8.25 23.51
C ASP A 108 2.55 -9.26 22.45
N ILE A 109 3.33 -8.79 21.48
CA ILE A 109 3.76 -9.57 20.32
C ILE A 109 5.28 -9.67 20.29
N THR A 110 5.79 -10.90 20.15
CA THR A 110 7.18 -11.14 19.78
C THR A 110 7.27 -11.41 18.29
N LEU A 111 7.93 -10.53 17.55
CA LEU A 111 8.33 -10.79 16.16
C LEU A 111 9.61 -11.64 16.20
N MET A 112 9.57 -12.82 15.59
CA MET A 112 10.74 -13.69 15.40
C MET A 112 11.04 -13.78 13.92
N ASN A 113 12.10 -13.14 13.47
CA ASN A 113 12.41 -13.03 12.05
C ASN A 113 13.10 -14.31 11.54
N GLU A 114 12.38 -15.12 10.75
CA GLU A 114 12.91 -16.30 10.07
C GLU A 114 13.11 -16.07 8.55
N LEU A 115 13.03 -14.81 8.09
CA LEU A 115 13.45 -14.45 6.72
C LEU A 115 14.97 -14.41 6.65
N ASP A 116 15.49 -14.44 5.44
CA ASP A 116 16.93 -14.29 5.13
C ASP A 116 17.41 -12.82 5.10
N GLN A 117 16.55 -11.89 5.49
CA GLN A 117 16.78 -10.46 5.46
C GLN A 117 16.15 -9.77 6.69
N ASP A 118 16.54 -8.52 6.92
CA ASP A 118 15.98 -7.69 7.96
C ASP A 118 14.49 -7.43 7.72
N THR A 119 13.71 -7.32 8.78
CA THR A 119 12.28 -6.98 8.72
C THR A 119 11.88 -6.08 9.89
N THR A 120 10.66 -5.54 9.85
CA THR A 120 10.02 -4.86 10.97
C THR A 120 8.56 -5.33 11.08
N LEU A 121 7.83 -4.78 12.05
CA LEU A 121 6.39 -4.96 12.17
C LEU A 121 5.75 -3.62 12.44
N HIS A 122 5.26 -2.96 11.40
CA HIS A 122 4.53 -1.70 11.52
C HIS A 122 3.05 -1.96 11.76
N TRP A 123 2.49 -1.22 12.74
CA TRP A 123 1.08 -1.28 13.13
C TRP A 123 0.30 -0.15 12.45
N HIS A 124 0.00 -0.33 11.17
CA HIS A 124 -0.61 0.67 10.34
C HIS A 124 -1.99 1.12 10.87
N GLY A 125 -2.09 2.40 11.22
CA GLY A 125 -3.30 3.04 11.69
C GLY A 125 -3.55 2.89 13.20
N VAL A 126 -2.63 2.35 13.97
CA VAL A 126 -2.74 2.30 15.43
C VAL A 126 -1.76 3.30 16.03
N PRO A 127 -2.21 4.35 16.69
CA PRO A 127 -1.33 5.20 17.47
C PRO A 127 -0.72 4.40 18.63
N VAL A 128 0.58 4.19 18.58
CA VAL A 128 1.37 3.43 19.55
C VAL A 128 2.51 4.31 20.07
N PRO A 129 3.16 3.98 21.21
CA PRO A 129 4.43 4.62 21.54
C PRO A 129 5.45 4.43 20.40
N GLN A 130 6.22 5.46 20.08
CA GLN A 130 7.13 5.47 18.92
C GLN A 130 8.06 4.23 18.86
N ALA A 131 8.59 3.79 20.00
CA ALA A 131 9.42 2.60 20.08
C ALA A 131 8.70 1.28 19.73
N GLN A 132 7.37 1.32 19.50
CA GLN A 132 6.54 0.19 19.13
C GLN A 132 5.98 0.30 17.70
N ASP A 133 6.31 1.37 16.98
CA ASP A 133 5.76 1.66 15.65
C ASP A 133 6.24 0.69 14.57
N GLY A 134 7.46 0.17 14.70
CA GLY A 134 8.06 -0.73 13.71
C GLY A 134 8.57 -0.01 12.46
N ALA A 135 9.05 1.21 12.64
CA ALA A 135 9.66 2.04 11.59
C ALA A 135 11.01 1.44 11.09
N PRO A 136 11.57 1.95 9.98
CA PRO A 136 12.81 1.44 9.38
C PRO A 136 14.01 1.31 10.33
N TRP A 137 14.14 2.21 11.31
CA TRP A 137 15.21 2.16 12.32
C TRP A 137 15.00 1.08 13.39
N ASP A 138 13.86 0.39 13.37
CA ASP A 138 13.49 -0.69 14.28
C ASP A 138 13.73 -2.08 13.68
N ALA A 139 14.57 -2.16 12.65
CA ALA A 139 14.85 -3.39 11.91
C ALA A 139 15.29 -4.55 12.82
N VAL A 140 14.74 -5.72 12.55
CA VAL A 140 15.04 -6.99 13.22
C VAL A 140 15.81 -7.87 12.25
N ALA A 141 17.06 -8.16 12.54
CA ALA A 141 17.93 -8.94 11.69
C ALA A 141 17.41 -10.39 11.52
N SER A 142 17.84 -11.04 10.44
CA SER A 142 17.56 -12.47 10.22
C SER A 142 17.98 -13.31 11.43
N GLY A 143 17.07 -14.16 11.94
CA GLY A 143 17.26 -15.00 13.11
C GLY A 143 17.12 -14.30 14.47
N GLU A 144 16.91 -12.97 14.48
CA GLU A 144 16.72 -12.19 15.69
C GLU A 144 15.24 -11.98 15.99
N SER A 145 14.96 -11.41 17.17
CA SER A 145 13.59 -11.13 17.59
C SER A 145 13.45 -9.75 18.22
N ARG A 146 12.24 -9.18 18.11
CA ARG A 146 11.86 -7.93 18.75
C ARG A 146 10.52 -8.09 19.45
N HIS A 147 10.40 -7.46 20.62
CA HIS A 147 9.21 -7.48 21.43
C HIS A 147 8.44 -6.16 21.31
N TYR A 148 7.18 -6.24 20.92
CA TYR A 148 6.24 -5.13 20.82
C TYR A 148 5.21 -5.28 21.95
N ARG A 149 5.04 -4.22 22.77
CA ARG A 149 4.10 -4.25 23.88
C ARG A 149 3.51 -2.87 24.13
N TYR A 150 2.20 -2.77 24.01
CA TYR A 150 1.47 -1.52 24.22
C TYR A 150 0.01 -1.78 24.56
N ILE A 151 -0.66 -0.77 25.11
CA ILE A 151 -2.08 -0.82 25.42
C ILE A 151 -2.85 -0.09 24.32
N LEU A 152 -3.87 -0.74 23.77
CA LEU A 152 -4.80 -0.14 22.83
C LEU A 152 -5.66 0.91 23.55
N HIS A 153 -5.49 2.18 23.21
CA HIS A 153 -6.21 3.25 23.86
C HIS A 153 -7.72 3.25 23.49
N ARG A 154 -8.52 3.99 24.26
CA ARG A 154 -9.92 4.24 23.90
C ARG A 154 -9.99 5.11 22.66
N GLY A 155 -10.90 4.78 21.75
CA GLY A 155 -11.03 5.43 20.43
C GLY A 155 -10.18 4.77 19.35
N SER A 156 -9.45 3.67 19.65
CA SER A 156 -8.73 2.89 18.64
C SER A 156 -9.59 1.81 17.95
N ALA A 157 -10.87 1.71 18.29
CA ALA A 157 -11.76 0.74 17.65
C ALA A 157 -11.86 0.98 16.14
N GLY A 158 -11.47 -0.01 15.36
CA GLY A 158 -11.43 0.11 13.91
C GLY A 158 -10.85 -1.15 13.27
N LEU A 159 -10.73 -1.09 11.97
CA LEU A 159 -9.99 -2.05 11.18
C LEU A 159 -8.63 -1.45 10.84
N HIS A 160 -7.59 -2.05 11.36
CA HIS A 160 -6.19 -1.72 11.14
C HIS A 160 -5.51 -2.91 10.47
N TRP A 161 -4.24 -2.76 10.14
CA TRP A 161 -3.46 -3.85 9.60
C TRP A 161 -2.00 -3.76 10.04
N PHE A 162 -1.20 -4.75 9.71
CA PHE A 162 0.23 -4.75 10.00
C PHE A 162 1.00 -5.32 8.82
N HIS A 163 2.16 -4.74 8.57
CA HIS A 163 3.04 -5.12 7.47
C HIS A 163 4.51 -4.76 7.81
N PRO A 164 5.48 -5.31 7.07
CA PRO A 164 6.88 -4.92 7.25
C PRO A 164 7.13 -3.49 6.73
N HIS A 165 8.10 -2.82 7.35
CA HIS A 165 8.53 -1.48 6.98
C HIS A 165 10.06 -1.29 7.10
N PRO A 166 10.91 -2.28 6.71
CA PRO A 166 12.35 -2.11 6.76
C PRO A 166 12.82 -1.17 5.64
N HIS A 167 13.91 -0.43 5.88
CA HIS A 167 14.51 0.39 4.84
C HIS A 167 14.99 -0.49 3.66
N GLU A 168 14.64 -0.10 2.43
CA GLU A 168 15.02 -0.79 1.18
C GLU A 168 14.55 -2.26 1.06
N GLY A 169 13.52 -2.68 1.80
CA GLY A 169 13.02 -4.05 1.78
C GLY A 169 11.50 -4.19 1.83
N THR A 170 10.76 -3.11 2.06
CA THR A 170 9.30 -3.10 2.20
C THR A 170 8.61 -3.62 0.95
N ALA A 171 8.99 -3.12 -0.23
CA ALA A 171 8.36 -3.48 -1.50
C ALA A 171 8.46 -4.99 -1.79
N ARG A 172 9.63 -5.57 -1.57
CA ARG A 172 9.83 -7.01 -1.74
C ARG A 172 9.01 -7.82 -0.75
N GLN A 173 9.01 -7.45 0.53
CA GLN A 173 8.34 -8.19 1.58
C GLN A 173 6.81 -8.16 1.45
N VAL A 174 6.24 -7.02 1.10
CA VAL A 174 4.81 -6.87 0.82
C VAL A 174 4.41 -7.65 -0.44
N ALA A 175 5.21 -7.57 -1.52
CA ALA A 175 4.97 -8.31 -2.75
C ALA A 175 4.99 -9.83 -2.56
N HIS A 176 5.73 -10.34 -1.55
CA HIS A 176 5.76 -11.76 -1.20
C HIS A 176 4.60 -12.18 -0.27
N GLY A 177 3.74 -11.25 0.18
CA GLY A 177 2.52 -11.56 0.92
C GLY A 177 2.53 -11.24 2.42
N LEU A 178 3.57 -10.54 2.93
CA LEU A 178 3.62 -10.13 4.34
C LEU A 178 2.64 -8.99 4.61
N ALA A 179 1.43 -9.36 4.99
CA ALA A 179 0.40 -8.47 5.50
C ALA A 179 -0.52 -9.23 6.47
N GLY A 180 -1.10 -8.55 7.44
CA GLY A 180 -2.09 -9.13 8.35
C GLY A 180 -3.08 -8.08 8.85
N ALA A 181 -4.28 -8.50 9.22
CA ALA A 181 -5.34 -7.65 9.74
C ALA A 181 -5.26 -7.54 11.27
N LEU A 182 -5.48 -6.34 11.79
CA LEU A 182 -5.68 -6.07 13.20
C LEU A 182 -7.06 -5.45 13.42
N LEU A 183 -7.97 -6.21 14.00
CA LEU A 183 -9.31 -5.75 14.32
C LEU A 183 -9.39 -5.36 15.79
N VAL A 184 -9.56 -4.09 16.06
CA VAL A 184 -9.82 -3.58 17.40
C VAL A 184 -11.31 -3.40 17.59
N ARG A 185 -11.91 -4.24 18.41
CA ARG A 185 -13.34 -4.18 18.74
C ARG A 185 -13.61 -3.03 19.72
N PRO A 186 -14.69 -2.28 19.55
CA PRO A 186 -15.12 -1.32 20.55
C PRO A 186 -15.54 -2.04 21.83
N ARG A 187 -15.53 -1.34 22.95
CA ARG A 187 -16.09 -1.88 24.22
C ARG A 187 -17.58 -2.12 24.14
N LEU A 188 -18.27 -1.25 23.41
CA LEU A 188 -19.69 -1.37 23.11
C LEU A 188 -19.89 -1.18 21.60
N ASP A 189 -20.31 -2.24 20.92
CA ASP A 189 -20.68 -2.13 19.51
C ASP A 189 -22.01 -1.41 19.38
N VAL A 190 -22.05 -0.40 18.51
CA VAL A 190 -23.25 0.38 18.23
C VAL A 190 -24.08 -0.22 17.12
N LEU A 191 -23.50 -1.10 16.31
CA LEU A 191 -24.21 -1.76 15.21
C LEU A 191 -25.07 -2.91 15.74
N PRO A 192 -26.28 -3.10 15.18
CA PRO A 192 -27.14 -4.24 15.53
C PRO A 192 -26.46 -5.57 15.21
N VAL A 193 -26.75 -6.60 16.03
CA VAL A 193 -26.18 -7.95 15.89
C VAL A 193 -26.65 -8.68 14.62
N GLU A 194 -27.71 -8.19 14.00
CA GLU A 194 -28.25 -8.70 12.74
C GLU A 194 -27.43 -8.27 11.51
N VAL A 195 -26.49 -7.35 11.69
CA VAL A 195 -25.55 -6.96 10.62
C VAL A 195 -24.48 -8.05 10.51
N GLU A 196 -24.44 -8.72 9.38
CA GLU A 196 -23.49 -9.80 9.11
C GLU A 196 -22.14 -9.24 8.67
N GLU A 197 -21.08 -9.47 9.47
CA GLU A 197 -19.76 -8.89 9.24
C GLU A 197 -18.81 -9.84 8.50
N HIS A 198 -18.12 -9.33 7.47
CA HIS A 198 -17.04 -10.01 6.75
C HIS A 198 -15.83 -9.10 6.62
N LEU A 199 -14.65 -9.63 6.98
CA LEU A 199 -13.37 -8.97 6.78
C LEU A 199 -12.79 -9.41 5.43
N LEU A 200 -12.37 -8.45 4.62
CA LEU A 200 -11.84 -8.63 3.28
C LEU A 200 -10.46 -7.95 3.19
N VAL A 201 -9.40 -8.74 3.24
CA VAL A 201 -8.06 -8.24 2.92
C VAL A 201 -7.83 -8.45 1.44
N VAL A 202 -7.73 -7.35 0.70
CA VAL A 202 -7.45 -7.36 -0.73
C VAL A 202 -5.96 -7.20 -0.92
N SER A 203 -5.37 -8.13 -1.65
CA SER A 203 -3.95 -8.12 -2.04
C SER A 203 -3.80 -8.58 -3.48
N ASP A 204 -2.68 -8.30 -4.09
CA ASP A 204 -2.38 -8.80 -5.43
C ASP A 204 -1.01 -9.45 -5.48
N LEU A 205 -0.87 -10.44 -6.37
CA LEU A 205 0.35 -11.20 -6.59
C LEU A 205 0.69 -11.25 -8.07
N ARG A 206 1.98 -11.34 -8.36
CA ARG A 206 2.51 -11.70 -9.67
C ARG A 206 3.37 -12.94 -9.49
N LEU A 207 2.89 -14.07 -10.01
CA LEU A 207 3.57 -15.36 -9.87
C LEU A 207 4.13 -15.83 -11.21
N THR A 208 5.26 -16.52 -11.15
CA THR A 208 5.78 -17.27 -12.30
C THR A 208 5.06 -18.60 -12.45
N THR A 209 5.22 -19.25 -13.59
CA THR A 209 4.69 -20.60 -13.84
C THR A 209 5.27 -21.66 -12.91
N GLU A 210 6.40 -21.38 -12.25
CA GLU A 210 7.04 -22.23 -11.25
C GLU A 210 6.54 -21.97 -9.82
N GLY A 211 5.66 -20.96 -9.61
CA GLY A 211 5.10 -20.60 -8.30
C GLY A 211 5.96 -19.60 -7.50
N GLU A 212 6.98 -19.03 -8.09
CA GLU A 212 7.78 -17.99 -7.43
C GLU A 212 7.12 -16.62 -7.60
N VAL A 213 7.30 -15.74 -6.62
CA VAL A 213 6.92 -14.33 -6.78
C VAL A 213 7.86 -13.67 -7.79
N ALA A 214 7.32 -13.17 -8.89
CA ALA A 214 8.13 -12.55 -9.93
C ALA A 214 8.86 -11.31 -9.39
N SER A 215 10.09 -11.09 -9.81
CA SER A 215 10.89 -9.91 -9.43
C SER A 215 10.22 -8.62 -9.88
N HIS A 216 10.56 -7.51 -9.22
CA HIS A 216 10.12 -6.17 -9.63
C HIS A 216 10.70 -5.81 -10.99
N THR A 217 9.91 -5.12 -11.80
CA THR A 217 10.33 -4.51 -13.07
C THR A 217 10.62 -3.02 -12.85
N ALA A 218 11.24 -2.37 -13.86
CA ALA A 218 11.42 -0.92 -13.82
C ALA A 218 10.06 -0.18 -13.79
N GLU A 219 9.05 -0.72 -14.47
CA GLU A 219 7.69 -0.19 -14.46
C GLU A 219 7.04 -0.31 -13.08
N ASP A 220 7.29 -1.41 -12.33
CA ASP A 220 6.81 -1.56 -10.95
C ASP A 220 7.41 -0.47 -10.05
N TRP A 221 8.72 -0.22 -10.17
CA TRP A 221 9.39 0.83 -9.39
C TRP A 221 8.89 2.24 -9.73
N MET A 222 8.60 2.51 -11.00
CA MET A 222 8.10 3.82 -11.44
C MET A 222 6.65 4.08 -11.05
N ASN A 223 5.82 3.04 -11.00
CA ASN A 223 4.37 3.22 -10.92
C ASN A 223 3.74 2.57 -9.67
N GLY A 224 4.52 1.83 -8.88
CA GLY A 224 3.96 0.92 -7.90
C GLY A 224 3.52 -0.41 -8.54
N ARG A 225 3.87 -1.50 -7.88
CA ARG A 225 3.58 -2.85 -8.35
C ARG A 225 2.08 -3.14 -8.30
N GLU A 226 1.55 -3.61 -9.43
CA GLU A 226 0.20 -4.15 -9.54
C GLU A 226 0.28 -5.56 -10.10
N GLY A 227 0.03 -6.56 -9.24
CA GLY A 227 0.06 -7.97 -9.63
C GLY A 227 -1.15 -8.35 -10.46
N GLU A 228 -1.01 -9.32 -11.36
CA GLU A 228 -2.12 -9.80 -12.21
C GLU A 228 -3.16 -10.58 -11.41
N LEU A 229 -2.76 -11.20 -10.29
CA LEU A 229 -3.63 -12.02 -9.44
C LEU A 229 -4.23 -11.17 -8.31
N LEU A 230 -5.45 -10.68 -8.50
CA LEU A 230 -6.17 -9.97 -7.44
C LEU A 230 -6.90 -10.97 -6.54
N LEU A 231 -6.65 -10.89 -5.24
CA LEU A 231 -7.10 -11.84 -4.24
C LEU A 231 -7.86 -11.16 -3.11
N VAL A 232 -8.85 -11.85 -2.57
CA VAL A 232 -9.55 -11.50 -1.33
C VAL A 232 -9.33 -12.62 -0.33
N ASN A 233 -8.71 -12.34 0.81
CA ASN A 233 -8.34 -13.33 1.82
C ASN A 233 -7.51 -14.49 1.23
N GLY A 234 -6.67 -14.19 0.23
CA GLY A 234 -5.86 -15.19 -0.49
C GLY A 234 -6.64 -16.01 -1.53
N GLN A 235 -7.90 -15.70 -1.81
CA GLN A 235 -8.75 -16.40 -2.78
C GLN A 235 -9.06 -15.51 -3.99
N ARG A 236 -9.09 -16.09 -5.19
CA ARG A 236 -9.50 -15.40 -6.40
C ARG A 236 -11.04 -15.34 -6.50
N ALA A 237 -11.59 -14.10 -6.52
CA ALA A 237 -13.02 -13.86 -6.67
C ALA A 237 -13.90 -14.85 -5.90
N PRO A 238 -13.77 -14.96 -4.55
CA PRO A 238 -14.56 -15.91 -3.77
C PRO A 238 -16.06 -15.60 -3.82
N ARG A 239 -16.88 -16.58 -3.39
CA ARG A 239 -18.32 -16.45 -3.31
C ARG A 239 -18.79 -16.36 -1.87
N LEU A 240 -19.70 -15.45 -1.60
CA LEU A 240 -20.38 -15.27 -0.33
C LEU A 240 -21.86 -15.61 -0.51
N ASP A 241 -22.33 -16.68 0.15
CA ASP A 241 -23.71 -17.12 0.11
C ASP A 241 -24.48 -16.54 1.31
N VAL A 242 -25.56 -15.79 1.06
CA VAL A 242 -26.34 -15.08 2.09
C VAL A 242 -27.83 -15.23 1.88
N ALA A 243 -28.64 -15.03 2.92
CA ALA A 243 -30.08 -14.93 2.77
C ALA A 243 -30.48 -13.68 1.99
N PRO A 244 -31.56 -13.70 1.18
CA PRO A 244 -32.07 -12.48 0.56
C PRO A 244 -32.33 -11.40 1.59
N GLY A 245 -32.03 -10.15 1.27
CA GLY A 245 -32.22 -9.02 2.17
C GLY A 245 -31.27 -8.96 3.38
N THR A 246 -30.23 -9.76 3.46
CA THR A 246 -29.20 -9.61 4.50
C THR A 246 -28.54 -8.23 4.42
N THR A 247 -28.30 -7.63 5.58
CA THR A 247 -27.47 -6.42 5.68
C THR A 247 -26.05 -6.85 6.01
N LEU A 248 -25.17 -6.71 5.02
CA LEU A 248 -23.75 -7.05 5.12
C LEU A 248 -22.95 -5.84 5.62
N ARG A 249 -21.98 -6.07 6.49
CA ARG A 249 -20.85 -5.18 6.78
C ARG A 249 -19.60 -5.76 6.15
N LEU A 250 -19.17 -5.18 5.04
CA LEU A 250 -17.91 -5.54 4.39
C LEU A 250 -16.81 -4.60 4.90
N ARG A 251 -15.84 -5.16 5.61
CA ARG A 251 -14.73 -4.42 6.17
C ARG A 251 -13.48 -4.71 5.34
N LEU A 252 -13.03 -3.72 4.58
CA LEU A 252 -11.98 -3.88 3.58
C LEU A 252 -10.66 -3.27 4.05
N ILE A 253 -9.57 -3.97 3.75
CA ILE A 253 -8.20 -3.45 3.77
C ILE A 253 -7.67 -3.55 2.35
N ASN A 254 -7.15 -2.46 1.78
CA ASN A 254 -6.36 -2.53 0.57
C ASN A 254 -4.89 -2.72 0.95
N ALA A 255 -4.43 -3.98 0.94
CA ALA A 255 -3.05 -4.38 1.26
C ALA A 255 -2.19 -4.58 0.00
N CYS A 256 -2.59 -4.05 -1.16
CA CYS A 256 -1.78 -4.03 -2.38
C CYS A 256 -0.65 -3.02 -2.27
N ALA A 257 0.48 -3.26 -2.93
CA ALA A 257 1.62 -2.34 -2.93
C ALA A 257 1.33 -1.03 -3.68
N GLY A 258 0.70 -1.12 -4.87
CA GLY A 258 0.42 0.04 -5.71
C GLY A 258 -0.99 0.08 -6.33
N ARG A 259 -1.80 -0.97 -6.17
CA ARG A 259 -3.11 -1.08 -6.82
C ARG A 259 -4.18 -0.29 -6.10
N TYR A 260 -4.87 0.55 -6.85
CA TYR A 260 -6.08 1.26 -6.45
C TYR A 260 -7.32 0.40 -6.73
N LEU A 261 -8.29 0.43 -5.84
CA LEU A 261 -9.54 -0.31 -5.95
C LEU A 261 -10.70 0.67 -6.12
N ARG A 262 -11.24 0.77 -7.33
CA ARG A 262 -12.46 1.55 -7.61
C ARG A 262 -13.66 0.62 -7.53
N LEU A 263 -14.21 0.46 -6.34
CA LEU A 263 -15.22 -0.53 -6.00
C LEU A 263 -16.61 -0.13 -6.49
N ARG A 264 -17.29 -1.09 -7.11
CA ARG A 264 -18.73 -1.05 -7.38
C ARG A 264 -19.33 -2.41 -7.10
N LEU A 265 -20.56 -2.42 -6.58
CA LEU A 265 -21.36 -3.64 -6.47
C LEU A 265 -22.52 -3.58 -7.48
N GLU A 266 -22.63 -4.62 -8.30
CA GLU A 266 -23.66 -4.73 -9.33
C GLU A 266 -25.05 -4.55 -8.71
N ASP A 267 -25.88 -3.68 -9.32
CA ASP A 267 -27.26 -3.36 -8.92
C ASP A 267 -27.46 -2.92 -7.45
N HIS A 268 -26.41 -2.51 -6.75
CA HIS A 268 -26.48 -2.07 -5.35
C HIS A 268 -25.80 -0.73 -5.13
N GLU A 269 -26.27 0.00 -4.13
CA GLU A 269 -25.60 1.14 -3.54
C GLU A 269 -24.71 0.67 -2.39
N LEU A 270 -23.50 1.22 -2.29
CA LEU A 270 -22.61 1.03 -1.17
C LEU A 270 -22.90 2.12 -0.12
N THR A 271 -22.90 1.78 1.15
CA THR A 271 -23.02 2.78 2.22
C THR A 271 -21.76 2.76 3.07
N LEU A 272 -20.92 3.80 2.95
CA LEU A 272 -19.74 3.94 3.79
C LEU A 272 -20.18 4.30 5.22
N ILE A 273 -19.71 3.53 6.19
CA ILE A 273 -19.98 3.74 7.62
C ILE A 273 -18.70 3.91 8.45
N GLY A 274 -17.55 3.64 7.88
CA GLY A 274 -16.26 3.79 8.56
C GLY A 274 -15.10 3.90 7.59
N THR A 275 -14.03 4.51 8.07
CA THR A 275 -12.75 4.69 7.38
C THR A 275 -11.61 4.17 8.26
N ASP A 276 -10.37 4.56 8.00
CA ASP A 276 -9.16 4.12 8.68
C ASP A 276 -9.25 4.20 10.21
N GLY A 277 -9.74 5.31 10.74
CA GLY A 277 -9.87 5.57 12.17
C GLY A 277 -11.22 5.16 12.78
N GLY A 278 -11.98 4.26 12.13
CA GLY A 278 -13.23 3.71 12.66
C GLY A 278 -14.49 4.32 12.07
N LEU A 279 -15.60 4.25 12.82
CA LEU A 279 -16.91 4.67 12.32
C LEU A 279 -16.99 6.19 12.10
N ILE A 280 -17.61 6.59 10.97
CA ILE A 280 -17.96 7.98 10.69
C ILE A 280 -19.28 8.37 11.38
N GLU A 281 -19.54 9.67 11.52
CA GLU A 281 -20.72 10.15 12.24
C GLU A 281 -22.03 9.73 11.57
N ARG A 282 -22.12 9.88 10.24
CA ARG A 282 -23.32 9.56 9.46
C ARG A 282 -22.98 8.70 8.25
N PRO A 283 -23.78 7.64 8.00
CA PRO A 283 -23.62 6.82 6.80
C PRO A 283 -23.61 7.66 5.51
N GLN A 284 -22.70 7.36 4.59
CA GLN A 284 -22.57 8.03 3.29
C GLN A 284 -22.96 7.08 2.17
N PRO A 285 -24.08 7.29 1.48
CA PRO A 285 -24.47 6.47 0.33
C PRO A 285 -23.56 6.80 -0.87
N LEU A 286 -23.03 5.75 -1.51
CA LEU A 286 -22.06 5.85 -2.60
C LEU A 286 -22.45 4.91 -3.74
N LYS A 287 -22.24 5.34 -4.98
CA LYS A 287 -22.34 4.46 -6.16
C LYS A 287 -21.07 3.69 -6.40
N GLU A 288 -19.94 4.25 -5.98
CA GLU A 288 -18.61 3.68 -6.08
C GLU A 288 -17.72 4.23 -4.97
N LEU A 289 -16.70 3.50 -4.62
CA LEU A 289 -15.69 3.92 -3.64
C LEU A 289 -14.30 3.65 -4.18
N LEU A 290 -13.45 4.66 -4.20
CA LEU A 290 -12.02 4.50 -4.43
C LEU A 290 -11.33 4.22 -3.10
N ILE A 291 -10.55 3.14 -3.03
CA ILE A 291 -9.70 2.76 -1.88
C ILE A 291 -8.27 2.64 -2.38
N THR A 292 -7.39 3.47 -1.86
CA THR A 292 -5.96 3.46 -2.24
C THR A 292 -5.17 2.43 -1.42
N PRO A 293 -3.94 2.08 -1.83
CA PRO A 293 -3.06 1.27 -0.98
C PRO A 293 -2.99 1.83 0.45
N GLY A 294 -3.10 0.95 1.44
CA GLY A 294 -3.09 1.31 2.86
C GLY A 294 -4.44 1.70 3.46
N GLU A 295 -5.40 2.18 2.67
CA GLU A 295 -6.71 2.59 3.18
C GLU A 295 -7.59 1.41 3.63
N ARG A 296 -8.48 1.71 4.59
CA ARG A 296 -9.53 0.80 5.05
C ARG A 296 -10.89 1.45 4.87
N ALA A 297 -11.89 0.60 4.67
CA ALA A 297 -13.28 1.05 4.59
C ALA A 297 -14.23 0.02 5.22
N ASP A 298 -15.23 0.53 5.93
CA ASP A 298 -16.37 -0.24 6.39
C ASP A 298 -17.59 0.11 5.53
N LEU A 299 -18.11 -0.86 4.79
CA LEU A 299 -19.26 -0.69 3.90
C LEU A 299 -20.45 -1.47 4.41
N LEU A 300 -21.62 -0.87 4.40
CA LEU A 300 -22.88 -1.59 4.51
C LEU A 300 -23.52 -1.78 3.13
N VAL A 301 -24.06 -2.99 2.93
CA VAL A 301 -24.79 -3.36 1.75
C VAL A 301 -26.08 -4.07 2.18
N ARG A 302 -27.23 -3.57 1.75
CA ARG A 302 -28.48 -4.30 1.83
C ARG A 302 -28.62 -5.15 0.58
N VAL A 303 -28.38 -6.45 0.71
CA VAL A 303 -28.43 -7.38 -0.43
C VAL A 303 -29.88 -7.51 -0.95
N SER A 304 -30.02 -7.73 -2.26
CA SER A 304 -31.32 -7.92 -2.91
C SER A 304 -32.22 -8.92 -2.16
N GLU A 305 -33.53 -8.62 -2.08
CA GLU A 305 -34.55 -9.49 -1.48
C GLU A 305 -34.99 -10.64 -2.41
N LYS A 306 -34.45 -10.65 -3.65
CA LYS A 306 -34.75 -11.72 -4.63
C LYS A 306 -33.83 -12.92 -4.37
N PRO A 307 -34.34 -14.13 -4.20
CA PRO A 307 -33.52 -15.33 -4.05
C PRO A 307 -32.86 -15.73 -5.37
N GLU A 308 -31.82 -16.57 -5.27
CA GLU A 308 -31.11 -17.20 -6.40
C GLU A 308 -30.58 -16.17 -7.42
N ARG A 309 -29.99 -15.09 -6.89
CA ARG A 309 -29.33 -14.03 -7.67
C ARG A 309 -27.85 -13.95 -7.27
N SER A 310 -27.03 -13.58 -8.21
CA SER A 310 -25.61 -13.28 -7.96
C SER A 310 -25.33 -11.83 -8.34
N PHE A 311 -24.49 -11.17 -7.56
CA PHE A 311 -24.04 -9.79 -7.75
C PHE A 311 -22.54 -9.73 -7.55
N GLU A 312 -21.84 -9.02 -8.41
CA GLU A 312 -20.40 -8.93 -8.35
C GLU A 312 -19.95 -7.60 -7.71
N LEU A 313 -19.14 -7.70 -6.64
CA LEU A 313 -18.31 -6.62 -6.15
C LEU A 313 -17.01 -6.67 -6.94
N ALA A 314 -16.73 -5.63 -7.71
CA ALA A 314 -15.57 -5.57 -8.59
C ALA A 314 -14.82 -4.25 -8.45
N SER A 315 -13.51 -4.27 -8.77
CA SER A 315 -12.72 -3.08 -9.01
C SER A 315 -12.82 -2.70 -10.48
N HIS A 316 -13.28 -1.49 -10.74
CA HIS A 316 -13.37 -0.92 -12.08
C HIS A 316 -12.07 -0.20 -12.43
N PRO A 317 -11.74 -0.07 -13.73
CA PRO A 317 -10.57 0.69 -14.17
C PRO A 317 -10.52 2.09 -13.56
N TYR A 318 -9.34 2.46 -13.08
CA TYR A 318 -9.04 3.79 -12.55
C TYR A 318 -7.74 4.31 -13.16
N THR A 319 -7.76 5.55 -13.60
CA THR A 319 -6.57 6.19 -14.16
C THR A 319 -5.94 7.08 -13.09
N ARG A 320 -4.85 6.60 -12.49
CA ARG A 320 -4.09 7.29 -11.45
C ARG A 320 -2.80 7.96 -11.94
N GLY A 321 -2.66 8.11 -13.26
CA GLY A 321 -1.38 8.43 -13.88
C GLY A 321 -0.53 7.18 -14.08
N TRP A 322 0.34 7.19 -15.07
CA TRP A 322 1.21 6.07 -15.38
C TRP A 322 2.44 6.53 -16.16
N MET A 323 3.63 6.09 -15.75
CA MET A 323 4.88 6.31 -16.48
C MET A 323 5.15 5.12 -17.41
N GLY A 324 5.36 5.38 -18.71
CA GLY A 324 5.64 4.33 -19.69
C GLY A 324 4.39 3.64 -20.23
N ALA A 325 4.51 2.37 -20.62
CA ALA A 325 3.41 1.59 -21.21
C ALA A 325 2.56 0.97 -20.10
N LYS A 326 1.30 1.39 -19.97
CA LYS A 326 0.36 0.84 -19.01
C LYS A 326 0.00 -0.61 -19.36
N PRO A 327 0.07 -1.55 -18.39
CA PRO A 327 -0.39 -2.93 -18.59
C PRO A 327 -1.88 -3.00 -18.93
N THR A 328 -2.25 -3.85 -19.89
CA THR A 328 -3.63 -3.93 -20.42
C THR A 328 -4.64 -4.45 -19.38
N HIS A 329 -4.23 -5.32 -18.46
CA HIS A 329 -5.10 -5.85 -17.40
C HIS A 329 -5.64 -4.76 -16.45
N LEU A 330 -4.99 -3.58 -16.39
CA LEU A 330 -5.47 -2.45 -15.59
C LEU A 330 -6.65 -1.70 -16.23
N ASP A 331 -6.97 -2.00 -17.48
CA ASP A 331 -8.16 -1.48 -18.16
C ASP A 331 -9.36 -2.44 -18.09
N GLU A 332 -9.21 -3.55 -17.38
CA GLU A 332 -10.25 -4.56 -17.21
C GLU A 332 -10.97 -4.40 -15.87
N ILE A 333 -12.22 -4.85 -15.82
CA ILE A 333 -12.95 -4.98 -14.55
C ILE A 333 -12.43 -6.22 -13.84
N ALA A 334 -11.95 -6.04 -12.61
CA ALA A 334 -11.40 -7.12 -11.80
C ALA A 334 -12.40 -7.56 -10.72
N PRO A 335 -12.97 -8.77 -10.80
CA PRO A 335 -13.89 -9.28 -9.80
C PRO A 335 -13.18 -9.52 -8.46
N LEU A 336 -13.84 -9.10 -7.36
CA LEU A 336 -13.34 -9.26 -6.00
C LEU A 336 -14.15 -10.28 -5.22
N LEU A 337 -15.50 -10.18 -5.25
CA LEU A 337 -16.39 -11.02 -4.46
C LEU A 337 -17.72 -11.20 -5.20
N SER A 338 -18.18 -12.44 -5.33
CA SER A 338 -19.53 -12.73 -5.81
C SER A 338 -20.46 -12.95 -4.61
N ILE A 339 -21.51 -12.13 -4.48
CA ILE A 339 -22.53 -12.29 -3.44
C ILE A 339 -23.72 -13.04 -4.05
N HIS A 340 -24.04 -14.20 -3.49
CA HIS A 340 -25.12 -15.05 -3.97
C HIS A 340 -26.23 -15.14 -2.93
N THR A 341 -27.47 -14.81 -3.36
CA THR A 341 -28.66 -14.94 -2.50
C THR A 341 -29.24 -16.36 -2.55
N LEU A 342 -29.31 -17.00 -1.41
CA LEU A 342 -29.85 -18.35 -1.26
C LEU A 342 -31.34 -18.42 -1.51
N ASN A 343 -31.87 -19.62 -1.75
CA ASN A 343 -33.30 -19.88 -1.73
C ASN A 343 -33.78 -19.99 -0.26
N ALA A 344 -33.92 -18.83 0.39
CA ALA A 344 -34.26 -18.69 1.80
C ALA A 344 -35.26 -17.55 2.03
N GLY A 345 -35.81 -17.46 3.24
CA GLY A 345 -36.64 -16.32 3.66
C GLY A 345 -35.86 -15.01 3.64
N VAL A 346 -36.58 -13.91 3.42
CA VAL A 346 -35.99 -12.57 3.39
C VAL A 346 -35.62 -12.11 4.80
N SER A 347 -34.38 -11.72 5.01
CA SER A 347 -33.91 -11.12 6.27
C SER A 347 -34.56 -9.75 6.50
N PRO A 348 -34.96 -9.42 7.74
CA PRO A 348 -35.60 -8.15 8.04
C PRO A 348 -34.61 -6.99 7.82
N ALA A 349 -35.13 -5.79 7.52
CA ALA A 349 -34.32 -4.59 7.42
C ALA A 349 -33.77 -4.21 8.80
N VAL A 350 -32.49 -3.88 8.83
CA VAL A 350 -31.81 -3.45 10.05
C VAL A 350 -31.91 -1.93 10.20
N LYS A 351 -32.29 -1.47 11.40
CA LYS A 351 -32.29 -0.04 11.71
C LYS A 351 -30.96 0.35 12.36
N LEU A 352 -30.22 1.19 11.69
CA LEU A 352 -28.97 1.73 12.21
C LEU A 352 -29.19 2.83 13.24
N PRO A 353 -28.30 3.00 14.23
CA PRO A 353 -28.25 4.19 15.04
C PRO A 353 -27.92 5.43 14.19
N ASN A 354 -28.33 6.59 14.65
CA ASN A 354 -28.00 7.87 14.02
C ASN A 354 -27.86 8.93 15.12
N PRO A 355 -26.65 9.44 15.39
CA PRO A 355 -25.39 9.17 14.69
C PRO A 355 -24.80 7.76 15.01
N LEU A 356 -23.83 7.30 14.19
CA LEU A 356 -23.05 6.08 14.43
C LEU A 356 -21.90 6.33 15.41
N SER A 357 -21.30 7.49 15.33
CA SER A 357 -20.19 7.96 16.17
C SER A 357 -20.31 9.47 16.38
N HIS A 358 -19.39 10.02 17.16
CA HIS A 358 -19.20 11.46 17.26
C HIS A 358 -17.75 11.77 16.90
N ILE A 359 -17.57 12.69 15.92
CA ILE A 359 -16.24 13.15 15.50
C ILE A 359 -16.15 14.63 15.80
N GLU A 360 -15.35 14.95 16.83
CA GLU A 360 -15.08 16.33 17.19
C GLU A 360 -14.13 16.96 16.15
N PRO A 361 -14.50 18.09 15.52
CA PRO A 361 -13.57 18.83 14.68
C PRO A 361 -12.35 19.28 15.48
N LEU A 362 -11.16 19.07 14.95
CA LEU A 362 -9.95 19.64 15.55
C LEU A 362 -10.00 21.17 15.48
N GLY A 363 -9.61 21.81 16.57
CA GLY A 363 -9.64 23.27 16.74
C GLY A 363 -8.67 24.00 15.80
N GLU A 364 -8.48 25.30 16.08
CA GLU A 364 -7.52 26.12 15.32
C GLU A 364 -6.10 25.60 15.48
N PRO A 365 -5.33 25.52 14.38
CA PRO A 365 -3.99 24.98 14.41
C PRO A 365 -2.98 25.92 15.09
N ALA A 366 -2.13 25.36 15.94
CA ALA A 366 -0.97 26.05 16.48
C ALA A 366 0.15 26.18 15.43
N VAL A 367 0.26 25.19 14.56
CA VAL A 367 1.31 25.11 13.52
C VAL A 367 0.68 24.84 12.16
N ARG A 368 1.23 25.48 11.11
CA ARG A 368 0.88 25.21 9.71
C ARG A 368 2.11 24.79 8.94
N ARG A 369 1.99 23.71 8.14
CA ARG A 369 3.07 23.17 7.34
C ARG A 369 2.66 23.03 5.88
N GLN A 370 3.67 23.03 5.02
CA GLN A 370 3.54 22.74 3.59
C GLN A 370 4.28 21.44 3.33
N VAL A 371 3.61 20.47 2.72
CA VAL A 371 4.18 19.21 2.29
C VAL A 371 3.96 19.09 0.79
N GLU A 372 5.02 18.89 0.03
CA GLU A 372 4.98 18.71 -1.41
C GLU A 372 5.52 17.34 -1.76
N LEU A 373 4.73 16.55 -2.47
CA LEU A 373 5.13 15.28 -3.08
C LEU A 373 5.50 15.58 -4.54
N ALA A 374 6.68 15.15 -4.96
CA ALA A 374 7.18 15.41 -6.32
C ALA A 374 7.92 14.22 -6.90
N GLU A 375 7.86 14.08 -8.22
CA GLU A 375 8.62 13.14 -9.03
C GLU A 375 9.62 13.92 -9.88
N VAL A 376 10.88 13.53 -9.87
CA VAL A 376 11.91 14.15 -10.68
C VAL A 376 12.58 13.10 -11.56
N MET A 377 12.41 13.24 -12.86
CA MET A 377 13.14 12.44 -13.84
C MET A 377 14.52 13.11 -14.06
N PRO A 378 15.64 12.38 -14.04
CA PRO A 378 16.92 12.95 -14.40
C PRO A 378 16.85 13.42 -15.86
N ASP A 379 17.28 14.64 -16.09
CA ASP A 379 17.34 15.28 -17.41
C ASP A 379 18.11 14.37 -18.38
N HIS A 380 17.43 13.85 -19.39
CA HIS A 380 18.09 13.32 -20.58
C HIS A 380 18.66 14.53 -21.30
N GLY A 381 19.95 14.79 -21.08
CA GLY A 381 20.69 15.94 -21.54
C GLY A 381 20.21 16.47 -22.87
N ASP A 382 19.58 17.63 -22.83
CA ASP A 382 19.20 18.38 -24.01
C ASP A 382 20.48 18.92 -24.68
N HIS A 383 20.72 18.46 -25.88
CA HIS A 383 21.72 19.06 -26.75
C HIS A 383 21.20 20.41 -27.26
N GLY A 384 21.58 21.48 -26.59
CA GLY A 384 21.68 22.78 -27.22
C GLY A 384 20.63 23.82 -26.88
N ALA A 385 20.97 24.72 -25.97
CA ALA A 385 20.91 26.17 -26.23
C ALA A 385 21.62 26.92 -25.07
N VAL A 386 22.75 27.45 -25.38
CA VAL A 386 23.49 28.41 -24.58
C VAL A 386 22.64 29.67 -24.38
N ASN A 387 22.48 30.10 -23.13
CA ASN A 387 22.32 31.50 -22.82
C ASN A 387 23.02 31.81 -21.47
N ASP A 388 24.14 32.48 -21.60
CA ASP A 388 24.95 33.07 -20.55
C ASP A 388 24.16 34.09 -19.73
N THR A 389 24.20 33.96 -18.40
CA THR A 389 24.34 35.11 -17.51
C THR A 389 25.13 34.70 -16.27
N PRO A 390 26.17 35.47 -15.87
CA PRO A 390 27.09 35.07 -14.83
C PRO A 390 26.63 35.53 -13.45
N HIS A 391 26.64 34.65 -12.46
CA HIS A 391 26.78 35.08 -11.07
C HIS A 391 27.94 34.35 -10.38
N ALA A 392 28.74 35.20 -9.73
CA ALA A 392 30.04 35.01 -9.16
C ALA A 392 30.14 33.87 -8.13
N GLY A 393 31.29 33.22 -8.18
CA GLY A 393 31.68 32.10 -7.37
C GLY A 393 32.01 32.40 -5.90
N HIS A 394 32.02 31.32 -5.15
CA HIS A 394 33.03 31.08 -4.12
C HIS A 394 33.35 29.59 -4.10
N GLY A 395 34.64 29.33 -4.32
CA GLY A 395 35.21 27.99 -4.29
C GLY A 395 35.51 27.54 -2.85
N GLY A 396 35.64 26.23 -2.71
CA GLY A 396 36.15 25.57 -1.52
C GLY A 396 36.18 24.06 -1.78
N SER A 397 37.32 23.61 -2.32
CA SER A 397 37.74 22.22 -2.28
C SER A 397 37.92 21.77 -0.85
N ASP A 398 37.52 20.50 -0.50
CA ASP A 398 38.52 19.56 -0.02
C ASP A 398 37.93 18.16 0.13
N SER A 399 38.63 17.24 -0.47
CA SER A 399 38.59 15.80 -0.31
C SER A 399 38.99 15.37 1.09
N HIS A 400 38.25 14.47 1.75
CA HIS A 400 38.82 13.52 2.68
C HIS A 400 38.08 12.17 2.66
N HIS A 401 38.80 11.17 2.19
CA HIS A 401 38.60 9.77 2.51
C HIS A 401 38.79 9.54 4.01
N GLY A 402 37.85 8.82 4.62
CA GLY A 402 37.96 8.31 5.98
C GLY A 402 37.14 7.06 6.13
N SER A 403 37.77 5.92 5.87
CA SER A 403 37.22 4.59 6.21
C SER A 403 37.28 4.38 7.72
N HIS A 404 36.23 3.81 8.30
CA HIS A 404 36.12 2.75 9.31
C HIS A 404 34.85 2.91 10.15
N GLY A 405 33.86 2.11 9.84
CA GLY A 405 32.75 1.76 10.72
C GLY A 405 32.34 0.33 10.35
N ARG A 406 32.52 -0.59 11.28
CA ARG A 406 32.02 -1.95 11.13
C ARG A 406 30.49 -1.87 11.10
N GLY A 407 29.92 -1.92 9.89
CA GLY A 407 28.47 -2.04 9.69
C GLY A 407 28.01 -3.42 10.14
N HIS A 408 26.94 -3.45 10.90
CA HIS A 408 26.11 -4.62 11.04
C HIS A 408 25.65 -5.01 9.63
N GLY A 409 25.80 -6.30 9.27
CA GLY A 409 25.43 -6.81 7.95
C GLY A 409 23.91 -6.85 7.82
N GLY A 410 23.29 -5.73 7.42
CA GLY A 410 21.95 -5.72 6.89
C GLY A 410 21.97 -6.37 5.50
N SER A 411 21.03 -7.25 5.21
CA SER A 411 20.88 -7.80 3.88
C SER A 411 20.42 -6.68 2.95
N HIS A 412 21.32 -6.30 2.07
CA HIS A 412 21.01 -5.35 1.00
C HIS A 412 20.01 -5.96 0.01
N PRO A 413 19.19 -5.14 -0.69
CA PRO A 413 18.39 -5.60 -1.83
C PRO A 413 19.23 -6.46 -2.74
N SER A 414 18.65 -7.49 -3.35
CA SER A 414 19.39 -8.33 -4.29
C SER A 414 20.00 -7.44 -5.38
N ASP A 415 21.18 -7.79 -5.88
CA ASP A 415 21.82 -7.03 -6.96
C ASP A 415 20.90 -6.93 -8.20
N GLU A 416 19.99 -7.88 -8.38
CA GLU A 416 18.96 -7.89 -9.43
C GLU A 416 17.93 -6.78 -9.23
N ASP A 417 17.40 -6.57 -8.01
CA ASP A 417 16.43 -5.51 -7.72
C ASP A 417 17.06 -4.11 -7.90
N ARG A 418 18.33 -3.96 -7.51
CA ARG A 418 19.07 -2.70 -7.74
C ARG A 418 19.31 -2.41 -9.22
N ALA A 419 19.54 -3.43 -10.03
CA ALA A 419 19.83 -3.28 -11.45
C ALA A 419 18.65 -2.78 -12.27
N VAL A 420 17.41 -2.98 -11.81
CA VAL A 420 16.17 -2.58 -12.50
C VAL A 420 15.56 -1.29 -11.96
N ARG A 421 16.06 -0.76 -10.84
CA ARG A 421 15.54 0.52 -10.29
C ARG A 421 15.78 1.66 -11.29
N PRO A 422 14.72 2.39 -11.66
CA PRO A 422 14.84 3.53 -12.57
C PRO A 422 15.58 4.69 -11.89
N LYS A 423 16.10 5.60 -12.69
CA LYS A 423 16.63 6.88 -12.19
C LYS A 423 15.48 7.89 -12.09
N VAL A 424 14.60 7.68 -11.14
CA VAL A 424 13.51 8.60 -10.79
C VAL A 424 13.69 8.92 -9.31
N ASP A 425 13.68 10.20 -8.96
CA ASP A 425 13.69 10.63 -7.57
C ASP A 425 12.24 10.90 -7.14
N PHE A 426 11.79 10.23 -6.09
CA PHE A 426 10.53 10.48 -5.42
C PHE A 426 10.80 11.28 -4.15
N LEU A 427 10.25 12.48 -4.06
CA LEU A 427 10.67 13.49 -3.10
C LEU A 427 9.52 13.99 -2.23
N ILE A 428 9.84 14.31 -0.98
CA ILE A 428 9.02 15.18 -0.12
C ILE A 428 9.78 16.48 0.15
N ASN A 429 9.16 17.62 -0.19
CA ASN A 429 9.76 18.96 -0.08
C ASN A 429 11.15 19.03 -0.74
N GLY A 430 11.29 18.39 -1.92
CA GLY A 430 12.51 18.37 -2.69
C GLY A 430 13.64 17.51 -2.13
N ARG A 431 13.36 16.61 -1.17
CA ARG A 431 14.32 15.70 -0.54
C ARG A 431 13.86 14.25 -0.68
N ALA A 432 14.79 13.36 -1.03
CA ALA A 432 14.61 11.93 -0.83
C ALA A 432 14.86 11.58 0.64
N PHE A 433 14.20 10.54 1.13
CA PHE A 433 14.34 10.07 2.50
C PHE A 433 15.78 9.74 2.87
N ALA A 434 16.15 10.11 4.09
CA ALA A 434 17.36 9.65 4.74
C ALA A 434 17.07 9.37 6.23
N MET A 435 17.55 8.24 6.74
CA MET A 435 17.23 7.69 8.06
C MET A 435 17.39 8.66 9.24
N ASN A 436 18.28 9.63 9.14
CA ASN A 436 18.57 10.58 10.22
C ASN A 436 18.13 12.01 9.89
N ASP A 437 17.43 12.21 8.77
CA ASP A 437 16.97 13.55 8.37
C ASP A 437 15.57 13.80 8.95
N VAL A 438 15.44 14.87 9.71
CA VAL A 438 14.17 15.33 10.29
C VAL A 438 13.72 16.54 9.48
N LEU A 439 12.60 16.41 8.78
CA LEU A 439 12.06 17.49 7.96
C LEU A 439 11.33 18.53 8.80
N PHE A 440 10.60 18.10 9.83
CA PHE A 440 9.85 18.99 10.72
C PHE A 440 10.08 18.65 12.19
N GLU A 441 9.93 19.67 13.03
CA GLU A 441 9.86 19.53 14.47
C GLU A 441 8.51 20.06 14.96
N GLY A 442 7.86 19.37 15.92
CA GLY A 442 6.55 19.70 16.49
C GLY A 442 6.48 19.42 17.98
N GLN A 443 5.35 19.75 18.58
CA GLN A 443 5.07 19.54 20.00
C GLN A 443 3.87 18.60 20.19
N ALA A 444 4.00 17.63 21.11
CA ALA A 444 2.90 16.74 21.44
C ALA A 444 1.69 17.52 21.97
N GLY A 445 0.49 17.16 21.52
CA GLY A 445 -0.77 17.78 21.92
C GLY A 445 -1.13 19.06 21.19
N GLU A 446 -0.28 19.60 20.33
CA GLU A 446 -0.61 20.74 19.48
C GLU A 446 -1.37 20.30 18.22
N VAL A 447 -2.36 21.12 17.81
CA VAL A 447 -3.05 20.91 16.53
C VAL A 447 -2.15 21.41 15.40
N GLU A 448 -1.78 20.51 14.50
CA GLU A 448 -1.08 20.85 13.26
C GLU A 448 -2.04 20.86 12.07
N GLU A 449 -1.86 21.82 11.16
CA GLU A 449 -2.56 21.88 9.88
C GLU A 449 -1.52 21.76 8.75
N TRP A 450 -1.68 20.71 7.96
CA TRP A 450 -0.81 20.44 6.83
C TRP A 450 -1.53 20.71 5.52
N ASP A 451 -0.96 21.55 4.68
CA ASP A 451 -1.35 21.75 3.27
C ASP A 451 -0.47 20.82 2.42
N VAL A 452 -1.01 19.68 2.03
CA VAL A 452 -0.30 18.63 1.30
C VAL A 452 -0.60 18.79 -0.19
N PHE A 453 0.44 18.93 -0.99
CA PHE A 453 0.37 19.15 -2.43
C PHE A 453 0.99 18.01 -3.21
N ASN A 454 0.26 17.44 -4.11
CA ASN A 454 0.81 16.52 -5.11
C ASN A 454 1.29 17.31 -6.33
N ASN A 455 2.60 17.54 -6.44
CA ASN A 455 3.23 18.19 -7.59
C ASN A 455 3.75 17.14 -8.60
N SER A 456 2.87 16.23 -8.98
CA SER A 456 3.19 15.18 -9.94
C SER A 456 2.00 14.85 -10.85
N HIS A 457 2.23 14.01 -11.85
CA HIS A 457 1.20 13.57 -12.80
C HIS A 457 0.52 12.26 -12.41
N MET A 458 0.89 11.67 -11.28
CA MET A 458 0.33 10.44 -10.73
C MET A 458 -0.35 10.70 -9.39
N ASP A 459 -1.33 9.86 -9.03
CA ASP A 459 -1.90 9.82 -7.70
C ASP A 459 -0.87 9.32 -6.68
N HIS A 460 -0.89 9.90 -5.47
CA HIS A 460 -0.10 9.42 -4.34
C HIS A 460 -0.98 9.26 -3.11
N PRO A 461 -1.13 8.04 -2.54
CA PRO A 461 -1.73 7.86 -1.23
C PRO A 461 -0.79 8.44 -0.18
N PHE A 462 -1.23 9.42 0.57
CA PHE A 462 -0.45 10.04 1.63
C PHE A 462 -0.80 9.43 2.97
N HIS A 463 0.18 8.85 3.65
CA HIS A 463 0.06 8.21 4.96
C HIS A 463 0.90 8.92 6.01
N VAL A 464 0.39 8.93 7.26
CA VAL A 464 1.05 9.52 8.43
C VAL A 464 1.04 8.52 9.58
N HIS A 465 2.21 8.19 10.12
CA HIS A 465 2.38 7.33 11.29
C HIS A 465 2.00 8.05 12.60
N GLY A 466 1.66 7.28 13.62
CA GLY A 466 1.51 7.74 15.01
C GLY A 466 0.29 8.58 15.30
N THR A 467 -0.50 8.97 14.29
CA THR A 467 -1.71 9.76 14.48
C THR A 467 -2.75 9.52 13.39
N HIS A 468 -3.98 9.97 13.65
CA HIS A 468 -4.99 10.13 12.60
C HIS A 468 -5.20 11.61 12.31
N PHE A 469 -5.62 11.91 11.09
CA PHE A 469 -5.95 13.25 10.65
C PHE A 469 -7.41 13.37 10.18
N GLN A 470 -7.90 14.60 10.15
CA GLN A 470 -9.14 14.99 9.51
C GLN A 470 -8.82 15.73 8.22
N VAL A 471 -9.42 15.30 7.10
CA VAL A 471 -9.41 16.10 5.87
C VAL A 471 -10.38 17.27 6.07
N ILE A 472 -9.87 18.49 6.07
CA ILE A 472 -10.65 19.70 6.33
C ILE A 472 -11.16 20.31 5.03
N ALA A 473 -10.31 20.35 4.00
CA ALA A 473 -10.64 20.91 2.70
C ALA A 473 -9.82 20.29 1.60
N THR A 474 -10.32 20.39 0.38
CA THR A 474 -9.65 19.93 -0.84
C THR A 474 -9.57 21.06 -1.86
N ARG A 475 -8.56 21.01 -2.74
CA ARG A 475 -8.43 21.94 -3.85
C ARG A 475 -7.80 21.24 -5.05
N ASP A 476 -8.53 21.12 -6.14
CA ASP A 476 -7.98 20.69 -7.42
C ASP A 476 -7.15 21.79 -8.08
N ALA A 477 -6.30 21.44 -9.06
CA ALA A 477 -5.25 22.29 -9.63
C ALA A 477 -5.64 23.76 -9.84
N ASP A 478 -6.79 24.02 -10.48
CA ASP A 478 -7.25 25.35 -10.90
C ASP A 478 -8.54 25.80 -10.15
N SER A 479 -8.90 25.14 -9.03
CA SER A 479 -10.11 25.42 -8.29
C SER A 479 -9.84 26.22 -6.99
N GLU A 480 -10.91 26.70 -6.38
CA GLU A 480 -10.89 27.24 -5.02
C GLU A 480 -10.94 26.09 -4.00
N TRP A 481 -10.54 26.37 -2.75
CA TRP A 481 -10.70 25.44 -1.65
C TRP A 481 -12.17 25.09 -1.42
N GLN A 482 -12.45 23.82 -1.28
CA GLN A 482 -13.76 23.28 -0.94
C GLN A 482 -13.66 22.56 0.40
N ASP A 483 -14.51 22.94 1.34
CA ASP A 483 -14.57 22.26 2.63
C ASP A 483 -14.97 20.79 2.44
N ALA A 484 -14.41 19.92 3.26
CA ALA A 484 -14.79 18.52 3.27
C ALA A 484 -16.27 18.37 3.63
N PRO A 485 -17.05 17.58 2.89
CA PRO A 485 -18.51 17.49 3.11
C PRO A 485 -18.87 16.79 4.43
N TRP A 486 -17.95 16.05 5.01
CA TRP A 486 -18.05 15.34 6.29
C TRP A 486 -16.65 15.04 6.83
N LEU A 487 -16.57 14.80 8.13
CA LEU A 487 -15.31 14.47 8.80
C LEU A 487 -15.18 12.97 9.03
N ALA A 488 -13.94 12.50 8.94
CA ALA A 488 -13.52 11.18 9.33
C ALA A 488 -12.13 11.22 9.95
N TRP A 489 -11.83 10.24 10.76
CA TRP A 489 -10.46 9.96 11.15
C TRP A 489 -9.80 9.06 10.12
N LYS A 490 -8.74 9.54 9.51
CA LYS A 490 -7.96 8.85 8.49
C LYS A 490 -6.48 8.88 8.85
N ASP A 491 -5.75 7.91 8.36
CA ASP A 491 -4.28 7.94 8.37
C ASP A 491 -3.69 7.89 6.95
N THR A 492 -4.51 7.51 5.98
CA THR A 492 -4.13 7.42 4.57
C THR A 492 -5.20 8.13 3.71
N VAL A 493 -4.78 8.94 2.74
CA VAL A 493 -5.69 9.63 1.83
C VAL A 493 -5.07 9.79 0.45
N ASN A 494 -5.87 9.62 -0.61
CA ASN A 494 -5.40 9.87 -1.96
C ASN A 494 -5.18 11.36 -2.23
N LEU A 495 -4.07 11.68 -2.88
CA LEU A 495 -3.87 12.96 -3.56
C LEU A 495 -3.83 12.72 -5.06
N ALA A 496 -4.84 13.20 -5.78
CA ALA A 496 -4.85 13.18 -7.24
C ALA A 496 -3.75 14.12 -7.82
N PRO A 497 -3.39 13.96 -9.09
CA PRO A 497 -2.42 14.85 -9.75
C PRO A 497 -2.75 16.32 -9.56
N TYR A 498 -1.77 17.09 -9.08
CA TYR A 498 -1.85 18.54 -8.82
C TYR A 498 -2.92 18.97 -7.81
N GLN A 499 -3.49 18.03 -7.05
CA GLN A 499 -4.44 18.30 -5.97
C GLN A 499 -3.72 18.76 -4.69
N ARG A 500 -4.43 19.55 -3.89
CA ARG A 500 -4.04 19.90 -2.53
C ARG A 500 -5.09 19.44 -1.54
N LEU A 501 -4.63 18.93 -0.41
CA LEU A 501 -5.48 18.59 0.73
C LEU A 501 -5.04 19.38 1.95
N ARG A 502 -6.00 19.83 2.73
CA ARG A 502 -5.74 20.40 4.04
C ARG A 502 -6.12 19.40 5.11
N LEU A 503 -5.12 18.98 5.88
CA LEU A 503 -5.24 17.97 6.91
C LEU A 503 -5.05 18.63 8.28
N ARG A 504 -5.85 18.25 9.28
CA ARG A 504 -5.60 18.59 10.69
C ARG A 504 -5.33 17.32 11.48
N MET A 505 -4.33 17.38 12.36
CA MET A 505 -3.91 16.24 13.19
C MET A 505 -3.33 16.71 14.51
N VAL A 506 -3.21 15.78 15.46
CA VAL A 506 -2.54 15.98 16.75
C VAL A 506 -1.70 14.77 17.04
N PHE A 507 -0.40 14.93 17.12
CA PHE A 507 0.48 13.89 17.63
C PHE A 507 0.40 13.90 19.17
N ILE A 508 0.06 12.76 19.75
CA ILE A 508 -0.06 12.62 21.23
C ILE A 508 1.25 12.10 21.81
N GLU A 509 1.91 11.17 21.11
CA GLU A 509 3.12 10.52 21.57
C GLU A 509 4.36 11.23 21.03
N PRO A 510 5.34 11.59 21.88
CA PRO A 510 6.63 12.08 21.45
C PRO A 510 7.42 11.03 20.65
N GLY A 511 8.25 11.46 19.73
CA GLY A 511 9.11 10.58 18.94
C GLY A 511 9.31 11.06 17.50
N ASP A 512 10.01 10.25 16.73
CA ASP A 512 10.23 10.46 15.30
C ASP A 512 9.16 9.67 14.53
N TRP A 513 8.29 10.38 13.80
CA TRP A 513 7.17 9.82 13.07
C TRP A 513 7.35 9.98 11.58
N LEU A 514 7.05 8.91 10.84
CA LEU A 514 7.12 8.93 9.37
C LEU A 514 5.83 9.48 8.78
N PHE A 515 5.97 10.07 7.61
CA PHE A 515 4.89 10.32 6.66
C PHE A 515 5.43 10.10 5.24
N HIS A 516 4.63 9.48 4.40
CA HIS A 516 5.10 9.01 3.09
C HIS A 516 3.97 8.77 2.10
N CYS A 517 4.32 8.57 0.83
CA CYS A 517 3.44 7.96 -0.15
C CYS A 517 3.29 6.47 0.17
N HIS A 518 2.07 5.94 0.14
CA HIS A 518 1.81 4.52 0.41
C HIS A 518 1.75 3.65 -0.86
N ILE A 519 2.25 4.13 -2.00
CA ILE A 519 2.78 3.27 -3.05
C ILE A 519 4.15 2.84 -2.56
N ILE A 520 4.28 1.55 -2.24
CA ILE A 520 5.43 1.04 -1.47
C ILE A 520 6.75 1.25 -2.23
N GLU A 521 6.74 1.15 -3.54
CA GLU A 521 7.92 1.40 -4.37
C GLU A 521 8.34 2.87 -4.34
N HIS A 522 7.37 3.81 -4.31
CA HIS A 522 7.66 5.26 -4.21
C HIS A 522 8.23 5.62 -2.83
N GLU A 523 7.67 5.03 -1.77
CA GLU A 523 8.18 5.14 -0.40
C GLU A 523 9.65 4.70 -0.36
N GLU A 524 9.95 3.49 -0.90
CA GLU A 524 11.29 2.91 -0.89
C GLU A 524 12.28 3.68 -1.77
N LEU A 525 11.80 4.35 -2.82
CA LEU A 525 12.60 5.25 -3.69
C LEU A 525 12.74 6.67 -3.14
N GLY A 526 12.22 6.95 -1.93
CA GLY A 526 12.51 8.18 -1.21
C GLY A 526 11.33 9.11 -0.93
N MET A 527 10.08 8.80 -1.36
CA MET A 527 8.90 9.63 -1.05
C MET A 527 8.43 9.43 0.40
N MET A 528 9.32 9.67 1.33
CA MET A 528 9.14 9.52 2.77
C MET A 528 9.90 10.62 3.51
N ALA A 529 9.42 11.04 4.68
CA ALA A 529 10.08 12.03 5.52
C ALA A 529 9.73 11.80 7.00
N THR A 530 10.49 12.45 7.90
CA THR A 530 10.32 12.35 9.34
C THR A 530 9.90 13.68 9.95
N ILE A 531 8.93 13.64 10.86
CA ILE A 531 8.63 14.71 11.82
C ILE A 531 9.05 14.25 13.21
N ARG A 532 9.77 15.10 13.94
CA ARG A 532 10.13 14.89 15.35
C ARG A 532 9.15 15.62 16.25
N ILE A 533 8.49 14.90 17.12
CA ILE A 533 7.56 15.42 18.14
C ILE A 533 8.23 15.38 19.51
N SER A 534 8.23 16.52 20.22
CA SER A 534 8.84 16.69 21.55
C SER A 534 7.78 16.74 22.64
#